data_cd51d699065074fcfc9da6f407fa0d6e
#
_entry.id   cd51d699065074fcfc9da6f407fa0d6e
#
_cell.length_a   1.000
_cell.length_b   1.000
_cell.length_c   1.000
_cell.angle_alpha   90.00
_cell.angle_beta   90.00
_cell.angle_gamma   90.00
#
_symmetry.space_group_name_H-M   'P 1'
#
loop_
_entity.id
_entity.type
_entity.pdbx_description
1 polymer ?
#
loop_
_entity_poly.entity_id
_entity_poly.type
_entity_poly.pdbx_seq_one_letter_code
_entity_poly.pdbx_strand_id
1 'polypeptide(L)'
;MNHKIAVLFALILGSAMPYAFAPFNFWWLAFIAFSGWLYLLIEHPKHPLKLGGAFGFGWFGFGGWWLADTIQTYGHLPYVAGLGVVVTLAFMFTLFILFWAWSFCKLHQSKLDILWLFPALGVLEEWLRSFVFTGLPWTAIANLSISMPASSWLSIVGSYGLTALILFIAAAMVLLFDKATRKPAFISLLLSGIIVGLSPHIEVPESPSHKAALIQPVTLQDQKWDAQYIQDIMFKLVMLSEQASDADVIVLPEAAVPMYLQRNRNWLSWLSDRANQWQGSLLFGSLQIGEGGKPQSGMFLMQKDVANPDQALQFVGKHHLVPFGEYVPAWLPFLGRIVPGLSDYHPATDDGILTMTTPNNRPQKFGSIICYESMFPEEAFHRVRNGANVLVVITNDTWYGTSPAAWQHFQASQVRAIENGRYVLRAANSGVSAIIAPDGSVTATMPWWEEGIVRGEYEPLSHQTLYQKWGNIPILSLAFFIIGVAILAYYRREKFI
;
A
#
# COMPACT_ATOMS: atom_id res chain seq x y z
N MET A 1 36.49 11.80 3.71
CA MET A 1 36.37 10.43 3.14
C MET A 1 36.51 10.49 1.62
N ASN A 2 37.15 9.49 0.97
CA ASN A 2 37.20 9.47 -0.50
C ASN A 2 35.78 9.25 -1.07
N HIS A 3 35.43 9.92 -2.17
CA HIS A 3 34.11 9.84 -2.79
C HIS A 3 33.71 8.40 -3.21
N LYS A 4 34.67 7.54 -3.59
CA LYS A 4 34.40 6.12 -3.91
C LYS A 4 33.92 5.35 -2.68
N ILE A 5 34.51 5.62 -1.52
CA ILE A 5 34.09 5.04 -0.24
C ILE A 5 32.72 5.57 0.15
N ALA A 6 32.45 6.87 -0.08
CA ALA A 6 31.13 7.47 0.15
C ALA A 6 30.03 6.81 -0.69
N VAL A 7 30.30 6.48 -1.96
CA VAL A 7 29.35 5.75 -2.83
C VAL A 7 29.06 4.36 -2.31
N LEU A 8 30.10 3.64 -1.83
CA LEU A 8 29.90 2.32 -1.20
C LEU A 8 29.03 2.43 0.07
N PHE A 9 29.30 3.43 0.92
CA PHE A 9 28.46 3.65 2.11
C PHE A 9 27.01 4.00 1.72
N ALA A 10 26.77 4.83 0.72
CA ALA A 10 25.45 5.13 0.22
C ALA A 10 24.71 3.86 -0.25
N LEU A 11 25.39 2.95 -0.96
CA LEU A 11 24.83 1.66 -1.36
C LEU A 11 24.45 0.81 -0.15
N ILE A 12 25.32 0.70 0.86
CA ILE A 12 25.07 -0.07 2.10
C ILE A 12 23.86 0.52 2.85
N LEU A 13 23.78 1.85 2.99
CA LEU A 13 22.67 2.52 3.65
C LEU A 13 21.35 2.29 2.92
N GLY A 14 21.34 2.38 1.58
CA GLY A 14 20.18 2.04 0.78
C GLY A 14 19.76 0.58 0.93
N SER A 15 20.74 -0.36 0.89
CA SER A 15 20.48 -1.79 1.06
C SER A 15 19.97 -2.17 2.46
N ALA A 16 20.15 -1.30 3.45
CA ALA A 16 19.59 -1.48 4.79
C ALA A 16 18.11 -1.09 4.88
N MET A 17 17.60 -0.25 3.98
CA MET A 17 16.21 0.24 4.01
C MET A 17 15.14 -0.86 4.04
N PRO A 18 15.21 -1.94 3.25
CA PRO A 18 14.21 -3.01 3.29
C PRO A 18 14.02 -3.64 4.67
N TYR A 19 15.05 -3.70 5.48
CA TYR A 19 14.98 -4.25 6.84
C TYR A 19 14.26 -3.33 7.85
N ALA A 20 14.04 -2.07 7.48
CA ALA A 20 13.27 -1.14 8.29
C ALA A 20 11.76 -1.46 8.24
N PHE A 21 11.29 -2.12 7.18
CA PHE A 21 9.89 -2.50 6.95
C PHE A 21 9.55 -3.89 7.51
N ALA A 22 8.25 -4.23 7.49
CA ALA A 22 7.78 -5.56 7.83
C ALA A 22 8.42 -6.65 6.92
N PRO A 23 8.67 -7.85 7.46
CA PRO A 23 8.39 -8.32 8.81
C PRO A 23 9.51 -7.99 9.83
N PHE A 24 10.63 -7.40 9.39
CA PHE A 24 11.80 -7.14 10.24
C PHE A 24 11.55 -6.00 11.24
N ASN A 25 10.87 -4.91 10.79
CA ASN A 25 10.46 -3.77 11.61
C ASN A 25 11.59 -3.04 12.35
N PHE A 26 12.82 -3.07 11.83
CA PHE A 26 13.94 -2.30 12.37
C PHE A 26 13.82 -0.84 11.91
N TRP A 27 12.68 -0.19 12.22
CA TRP A 27 12.34 1.16 11.77
C TRP A 27 13.44 2.21 12.03
N TRP A 28 14.23 2.05 13.08
CA TRP A 28 15.36 2.93 13.42
C TRP A 28 16.47 2.93 12.35
N LEU A 29 16.59 1.85 11.53
CA LEU A 29 17.53 1.82 10.40
C LEU A 29 17.24 2.93 9.38
N ALA A 30 15.98 3.31 9.19
CA ALA A 30 15.63 4.39 8.27
C ALA A 30 16.25 5.72 8.70
N PHE A 31 16.28 6.02 10.01
CA PHE A 31 16.95 7.23 10.51
C PHE A 31 18.45 7.19 10.25
N ILE A 32 19.09 6.06 10.47
CA ILE A 32 20.53 5.88 10.17
C ILE A 32 20.77 6.02 8.67
N ALA A 33 19.95 5.38 7.84
CA ALA A 33 20.10 5.38 6.39
C ALA A 33 19.92 6.79 5.81
N PHE A 34 18.83 7.48 6.13
CA PHE A 34 18.58 8.83 5.63
C PHE A 34 19.55 9.87 6.20
N SER A 35 19.88 9.82 7.50
CA SER A 35 20.88 10.72 8.09
C SER A 35 22.26 10.49 7.50
N GLY A 36 22.67 9.23 7.36
CA GLY A 36 23.95 8.89 6.76
C GLY A 36 24.03 9.32 5.30
N TRP A 37 22.99 9.06 4.51
CA TRP A 37 22.94 9.49 3.11
C TRP A 37 22.93 11.01 2.95
N LEU A 38 22.15 11.72 3.76
CA LEU A 38 22.14 13.20 3.79
C LEU A 38 23.52 13.75 4.15
N TYR A 39 24.17 13.18 5.17
CA TYR A 39 25.55 13.55 5.52
C TYR A 39 26.52 13.40 4.35
N LEU A 40 26.40 12.28 3.62
CA LEU A 40 27.24 12.04 2.42
C LEU A 40 26.97 13.06 1.31
N LEU A 41 25.72 13.46 1.10
CA LEU A 41 25.36 14.51 0.11
C LEU A 41 25.96 15.87 0.47
N ILE A 42 25.98 16.22 1.77
CA ILE A 42 26.56 17.48 2.28
C ILE A 42 28.08 17.47 2.12
N GLU A 43 28.75 16.37 2.46
CA GLU A 43 30.21 16.24 2.38
C GLU A 43 30.72 16.13 0.94
N HIS A 44 29.90 15.63 0.02
CA HIS A 44 30.28 15.40 -1.37
C HIS A 44 29.30 16.01 -2.38
N PRO A 45 29.00 17.32 -2.31
CA PRO A 45 27.95 17.97 -3.11
C PRO A 45 28.22 17.96 -4.62
N LYS A 46 29.45 17.62 -5.05
CA LYS A 46 29.83 17.46 -6.46
C LYS A 46 29.45 16.10 -7.05
N HIS A 47 28.97 15.17 -6.22
CA HIS A 47 28.69 13.80 -6.65
C HIS A 47 27.26 13.31 -6.31
N PRO A 48 26.20 14.16 -6.40
CA PRO A 48 24.85 13.80 -5.95
C PRO A 48 24.30 12.60 -6.71
N LEU A 49 24.52 12.52 -8.02
CA LEU A 49 24.01 11.42 -8.85
C LEU A 49 24.66 10.08 -8.50
N LYS A 50 25.95 10.04 -8.13
CA LYS A 50 26.60 8.81 -7.71
C LYS A 50 26.07 8.34 -6.35
N LEU A 51 25.89 9.27 -5.41
CA LEU A 51 25.38 8.97 -4.07
C LEU A 51 23.89 8.61 -4.10
N GLY A 52 23.08 9.36 -4.84
CA GLY A 52 21.66 9.07 -5.03
C GLY A 52 21.47 7.75 -5.78
N GLY A 53 22.26 7.51 -6.83
CA GLY A 53 22.20 6.27 -7.60
C GLY A 53 22.55 5.04 -6.76
N ALA A 54 23.61 5.11 -5.94
CA ALA A 54 24.00 4.01 -5.06
C ALA A 54 22.96 3.76 -3.98
N PHE A 55 22.44 4.80 -3.32
CA PHE A 55 21.42 4.69 -2.30
C PHE A 55 20.11 4.12 -2.85
N GLY A 56 19.60 4.68 -3.94
CA GLY A 56 18.33 4.25 -4.55
C GLY A 56 18.42 2.82 -5.09
N PHE A 57 19.52 2.49 -5.78
CA PHE A 57 19.72 1.12 -6.28
C PHE A 57 19.84 0.10 -5.13
N GLY A 58 20.52 0.46 -4.04
CA GLY A 58 20.55 -0.36 -2.84
C GLY A 58 19.13 -0.58 -2.29
N TRP A 59 18.34 0.48 -2.13
CA TRP A 59 16.99 0.40 -1.58
C TRP A 59 16.07 -0.44 -2.44
N PHE A 60 15.90 -0.08 -3.70
CA PHE A 60 14.92 -0.73 -4.58
C PHE A 60 15.39 -2.10 -5.10
N GLY A 61 16.69 -2.30 -5.32
CA GLY A 61 17.24 -3.58 -5.75
C GLY A 61 17.13 -4.65 -4.66
N PHE A 62 17.53 -4.33 -3.43
CA PHE A 62 17.38 -5.25 -2.31
C PHE A 62 15.93 -5.32 -1.79
N GLY A 63 15.12 -4.27 -1.97
CA GLY A 63 13.71 -4.30 -1.59
C GLY A 63 12.83 -5.08 -2.57
N GLY A 64 13.23 -5.19 -3.82
CA GLY A 64 12.44 -5.82 -4.90
C GLY A 64 12.90 -7.22 -5.32
N TRP A 65 13.89 -7.83 -4.64
CA TRP A 65 14.48 -9.11 -5.05
C TRP A 65 13.45 -10.24 -5.21
N TRP A 66 12.38 -10.23 -4.41
CA TRP A 66 11.30 -11.21 -4.44
C TRP A 66 10.55 -11.28 -5.79
N LEU A 67 10.60 -10.22 -6.60
CA LEU A 67 10.05 -10.22 -7.95
C LEU A 67 10.73 -11.25 -8.86
N ALA A 68 12.02 -11.56 -8.63
CA ALA A 68 12.72 -12.56 -9.42
C ALA A 68 12.11 -13.96 -9.20
N ASP A 69 11.76 -14.29 -7.95
CA ASP A 69 11.09 -15.54 -7.60
C ASP A 69 9.68 -15.59 -8.20
N THR A 70 8.93 -14.48 -8.14
CA THR A 70 7.60 -14.37 -8.74
C THR A 70 7.65 -14.61 -10.27
N ILE A 71 8.60 -13.98 -10.95
CA ILE A 71 8.77 -14.10 -12.40
C ILE A 71 9.20 -15.53 -12.79
N GLN A 72 10.08 -16.16 -12.00
CA GLN A 72 10.47 -17.53 -12.22
C GLN A 72 9.27 -18.48 -12.03
N THR A 73 8.56 -18.36 -10.93
CA THR A 73 7.51 -19.30 -10.53
C THR A 73 6.29 -19.19 -11.44
N TYR A 74 5.82 -17.97 -11.70
CA TYR A 74 4.56 -17.76 -12.42
C TYR A 74 4.74 -17.25 -13.85
N GLY A 75 5.86 -16.61 -14.16
CA GLY A 75 6.20 -16.23 -15.54
C GLY A 75 6.93 -17.33 -16.32
N HIS A 76 7.31 -18.42 -15.65
CA HIS A 76 8.05 -19.55 -16.23
C HIS A 76 9.34 -19.12 -16.95
N LEU A 77 9.93 -18.00 -16.52
CA LEU A 77 11.20 -17.50 -17.06
C LEU A 77 12.37 -17.94 -16.17
N PRO A 78 13.58 -18.06 -16.72
CA PRO A 78 14.77 -18.32 -15.91
C PRO A 78 14.95 -17.25 -14.83
N TYR A 79 15.42 -17.64 -13.63
CA TYR A 79 15.66 -16.72 -12.50
C TYR A 79 16.50 -15.50 -12.88
N VAL A 80 17.51 -15.70 -13.76
CA VAL A 80 18.38 -14.61 -14.27
C VAL A 80 17.56 -13.56 -15.04
N ALA A 81 16.52 -13.97 -15.79
CA ALA A 81 15.61 -13.02 -16.44
C ALA A 81 14.81 -12.22 -15.40
N GLY A 82 14.34 -12.88 -14.34
CA GLY A 82 13.71 -12.23 -13.19
C GLY A 82 14.62 -11.19 -12.53
N LEU A 83 15.88 -11.55 -12.28
CA LEU A 83 16.88 -10.60 -11.78
C LEU A 83 17.08 -9.41 -12.74
N GLY A 84 17.08 -9.63 -14.04
CA GLY A 84 17.15 -8.57 -15.04
C GLY A 84 15.98 -7.58 -14.90
N VAL A 85 14.77 -8.07 -14.66
CA VAL A 85 13.59 -7.21 -14.39
C VAL A 85 13.77 -6.44 -13.08
N VAL A 86 14.21 -7.10 -11.99
CA VAL A 86 14.48 -6.43 -10.70
C VAL A 86 15.48 -5.30 -10.87
N VAL A 87 16.61 -5.55 -11.55
CA VAL A 87 17.63 -4.54 -11.82
C VAL A 87 17.06 -3.37 -12.64
N THR A 88 16.25 -3.65 -13.67
CA THR A 88 15.62 -2.62 -14.50
C THR A 88 14.66 -1.75 -13.68
N LEU A 89 13.81 -2.36 -12.86
CA LEU A 89 12.90 -1.64 -11.98
C LEU A 89 13.67 -0.84 -10.91
N ALA A 90 14.71 -1.43 -10.32
CA ALA A 90 15.55 -0.73 -9.36
C ALA A 90 16.19 0.52 -9.98
N PHE A 91 16.70 0.45 -11.22
CA PHE A 91 17.19 1.62 -11.94
C PHE A 91 16.09 2.65 -12.19
N MET A 92 14.91 2.22 -12.63
CA MET A 92 13.78 3.10 -12.91
C MET A 92 13.34 3.89 -11.65
N PHE A 93 13.21 3.21 -10.52
CA PHE A 93 12.85 3.88 -9.26
C PHE A 93 14.00 4.68 -8.65
N THR A 94 15.24 4.30 -8.92
CA THR A 94 16.40 5.10 -8.54
C THR A 94 16.41 6.49 -9.20
N LEU A 95 15.74 6.69 -10.35
CA LEU A 95 15.62 8.00 -10.97
C LEU A 95 14.98 9.05 -10.04
N PHE A 96 14.02 8.66 -9.23
CA PHE A 96 13.39 9.55 -8.23
C PHE A 96 14.40 9.96 -7.15
N ILE A 97 15.21 9.02 -6.67
CA ILE A 97 16.28 9.30 -5.70
C ILE A 97 17.40 10.17 -6.31
N LEU A 98 17.72 9.94 -7.59
CA LEU A 98 18.67 10.81 -8.32
C LEU A 98 18.14 12.24 -8.39
N PHE A 99 16.85 12.41 -8.70
CA PHE A 99 16.21 13.72 -8.73
C PHE A 99 16.24 14.38 -7.35
N TRP A 100 15.92 13.66 -6.28
CA TRP A 100 16.01 14.16 -4.91
C TRP A 100 17.44 14.60 -4.55
N ALA A 101 18.45 13.74 -4.75
CA ALA A 101 19.84 14.03 -4.45
C ALA A 101 20.37 15.25 -5.23
N TRP A 102 20.08 15.29 -6.53
CA TRP A 102 20.50 16.39 -7.40
C TRP A 102 19.85 17.71 -7.00
N SER A 103 18.53 17.72 -6.81
CA SER A 103 17.77 18.90 -6.42
C SER A 103 18.22 19.42 -5.06
N PHE A 104 18.45 18.52 -4.10
CA PHE A 104 18.96 18.90 -2.78
C PHE A 104 20.33 19.60 -2.89
N CYS A 105 21.32 18.98 -3.53
CA CYS A 105 22.66 19.57 -3.65
C CYS A 105 22.66 20.87 -4.48
N LYS A 106 21.73 21.03 -5.43
CA LYS A 106 21.62 22.24 -6.26
C LYS A 106 20.96 23.38 -5.49
N LEU A 107 19.93 23.11 -4.70
CA LEU A 107 19.10 24.13 -4.04
C LEU A 107 19.54 24.44 -2.61
N HIS A 108 20.30 23.56 -1.96
CA HIS A 108 20.83 23.75 -0.61
C HIS A 108 21.77 24.94 -0.55
N GLN A 109 21.51 25.90 0.34
CA GLN A 109 22.26 27.15 0.45
C GLN A 109 22.75 27.48 1.85
N SER A 110 22.09 26.93 2.87
CA SER A 110 22.42 27.20 4.27
C SER A 110 22.32 25.94 5.12
N LYS A 111 23.07 25.88 6.22
CA LYS A 111 23.05 24.70 7.09
C LYS A 111 21.66 24.39 7.67
N LEU A 112 20.80 25.38 7.83
CA LEU A 112 19.49 25.20 8.45
C LEU A 112 18.39 24.86 7.44
N ASP A 113 18.57 25.15 6.14
CA ASP A 113 17.56 24.81 5.13
C ASP A 113 17.41 23.30 4.95
N ILE A 114 18.40 22.52 5.37
CA ILE A 114 18.38 21.06 5.42
C ILE A 114 17.12 20.53 6.11
N LEU A 115 16.71 21.18 7.21
CA LEU A 115 15.53 20.76 8.00
C LEU A 115 14.22 20.79 7.20
N TRP A 116 14.14 21.61 6.18
CA TRP A 116 12.91 21.80 5.40
C TRP A 116 13.05 21.27 3.98
N LEU A 117 14.18 21.56 3.33
CA LEU A 117 14.38 21.21 1.93
C LEU A 117 14.51 19.69 1.72
N PHE A 118 15.26 19.00 2.58
CA PHE A 118 15.44 17.54 2.45
C PHE A 118 14.12 16.78 2.63
N PRO A 119 13.30 17.05 3.67
CA PRO A 119 11.97 16.44 3.79
C PRO A 119 11.01 16.81 2.65
N ALA A 120 10.98 18.09 2.23
CA ALA A 120 10.10 18.53 1.16
C ALA A 120 10.38 17.82 -0.16
N LEU A 121 11.67 17.63 -0.50
CA LEU A 121 12.07 16.86 -1.69
C LEU A 121 11.75 15.36 -1.55
N GLY A 122 11.86 14.79 -0.34
CA GLY A 122 11.49 13.40 -0.10
C GLY A 122 9.97 13.17 -0.20
N VAL A 123 9.16 14.10 0.29
CA VAL A 123 7.70 14.09 0.08
C VAL A 123 7.37 14.17 -1.42
N LEU A 124 8.04 15.05 -2.15
CA LEU A 124 7.85 15.17 -3.60
C LEU A 124 8.27 13.88 -4.32
N GLU A 125 9.35 13.24 -3.90
CA GLU A 125 9.81 11.95 -4.43
C GLU A 125 8.73 10.87 -4.25
N GLU A 126 8.23 10.67 -3.03
CA GLU A 126 7.20 9.67 -2.77
C GLU A 126 5.89 9.96 -3.53
N TRP A 127 5.49 11.22 -3.57
CA TRP A 127 4.30 11.62 -4.33
C TRP A 127 4.46 11.35 -5.83
N LEU A 128 5.57 11.71 -6.44
CA LEU A 128 5.85 11.41 -7.86
C LEU A 128 5.87 9.89 -8.10
N ARG A 129 6.47 9.12 -7.22
CA ARG A 129 6.55 7.65 -7.29
C ARG A 129 5.20 6.96 -7.17
N SER A 130 4.18 7.62 -6.60
CA SER A 130 2.83 7.06 -6.48
C SER A 130 2.03 7.06 -7.80
N PHE A 131 2.45 7.80 -8.83
CA PHE A 131 1.70 7.84 -10.10
C PHE A 131 2.56 7.85 -11.37
N VAL A 132 3.82 8.31 -11.31
CA VAL A 132 4.70 8.30 -12.48
C VAL A 132 5.05 6.85 -12.84
N PHE A 133 5.02 6.51 -14.13
CA PHE A 133 5.16 5.13 -14.64
C PHE A 133 4.10 4.17 -14.09
N THR A 134 2.88 4.67 -13.88
CA THR A 134 1.73 3.96 -13.28
C THR A 134 1.77 3.84 -11.76
N GLY A 135 2.82 4.33 -11.14
CA GLY A 135 3.04 4.29 -9.69
C GLY A 135 3.57 2.95 -9.18
N LEU A 136 4.49 3.02 -8.22
CA LEU A 136 4.86 1.88 -7.36
C LEU A 136 5.28 2.40 -5.98
N PRO A 137 4.32 2.70 -5.08
CA PRO A 137 4.61 3.19 -3.73
C PRO A 137 5.00 2.04 -2.78
N TRP A 138 5.64 0.97 -3.30
CA TRP A 138 6.15 -0.11 -2.46
C TRP A 138 7.24 0.42 -1.53
N THR A 139 7.27 -0.02 -0.27
CA THR A 139 8.16 0.51 0.76
C THR A 139 8.06 2.04 0.94
N ALA A 140 6.83 2.60 0.92
CA ALA A 140 6.61 3.99 1.28
C ALA A 140 7.10 4.26 2.71
N ILE A 141 7.83 5.36 2.91
CA ILE A 141 8.51 5.68 4.18
C ILE A 141 7.51 5.71 5.34
N ALA A 142 6.29 6.21 5.09
CA ALA A 142 5.23 6.26 6.10
C ALA A 142 4.83 4.89 6.68
N ASN A 143 4.98 3.80 5.92
CA ASN A 143 4.64 2.46 6.39
C ASN A 143 5.50 2.04 7.61
N LEU A 144 6.70 2.61 7.76
CA LEU A 144 7.55 2.41 8.94
C LEU A 144 6.86 2.81 10.24
N SER A 145 5.93 3.76 10.17
CA SER A 145 5.24 4.31 11.35
C SER A 145 4.41 3.27 12.11
N ILE A 146 3.97 2.20 11.46
CA ILE A 146 3.22 1.10 12.10
C ILE A 146 4.00 0.50 13.27
N SER A 147 5.32 0.44 13.16
CA SER A 147 6.20 -0.06 14.22
C SER A 147 6.75 1.04 15.12
N MET A 148 6.32 2.30 14.91
CA MET A 148 6.78 3.48 15.65
C MET A 148 5.66 4.05 16.54
N PRO A 149 5.99 4.74 17.64
CA PRO A 149 4.98 5.38 18.49
C PRO A 149 4.27 6.58 17.82
N ALA A 150 4.61 6.91 16.57
CA ALA A 150 4.05 8.04 15.81
C ALA A 150 2.90 7.63 14.86
N SER A 151 2.48 6.36 14.83
CA SER A 151 1.53 5.83 13.84
C SER A 151 0.20 6.59 13.81
N SER A 152 -0.34 6.99 14.96
CA SER A 152 -1.63 7.68 15.02
C SER A 152 -1.62 9.08 14.39
N TRP A 153 -0.46 9.70 14.14
CA TRP A 153 -0.36 10.92 13.35
C TRP A 153 -0.81 10.74 11.90
N LEU A 154 -0.82 9.51 11.37
CA LEU A 154 -1.39 9.21 10.05
C LEU A 154 -2.83 9.71 9.91
N SER A 155 -3.62 9.68 10.99
CA SER A 155 -5.01 10.18 11.00
C SER A 155 -5.12 11.71 10.83
N ILE A 156 -4.02 12.43 11.04
CA ILE A 156 -3.96 13.90 10.93
C ILE A 156 -3.26 14.33 9.65
N VAL A 157 -2.03 13.84 9.42
CA VAL A 157 -1.15 14.34 8.34
C VAL A 157 -0.99 13.36 7.17
N GLY A 158 -1.55 12.16 7.27
CA GLY A 158 -1.45 11.11 6.24
C GLY A 158 -0.04 10.58 6.06
N SER A 159 0.13 9.71 5.07
CA SER A 159 1.43 9.09 4.74
C SER A 159 2.50 10.13 4.44
N TYR A 160 2.24 11.10 3.56
CA TYR A 160 3.27 12.10 3.19
C TYR A 160 3.68 13.00 4.35
N GLY A 161 2.77 13.27 5.30
CA GLY A 161 3.11 14.02 6.51
C GLY A 161 4.03 13.24 7.45
N LEU A 162 3.79 11.95 7.62
CA LEU A 162 4.69 11.08 8.39
C LEU A 162 6.06 10.94 7.71
N THR A 163 6.10 10.81 6.39
CA THR A 163 7.35 10.84 5.62
C THR A 163 8.11 12.13 5.90
N ALA A 164 7.44 13.30 5.87
CA ALA A 164 8.08 14.58 6.19
C ALA A 164 8.66 14.59 7.62
N LEU A 165 7.92 14.09 8.61
CA LEU A 165 8.38 14.03 10.01
C LEU A 165 9.61 13.12 10.17
N ILE A 166 9.59 11.92 9.59
CA ILE A 166 10.71 10.96 9.63
C ILE A 166 11.97 11.59 9.02
N LEU A 167 11.84 12.20 7.85
CA LEU A 167 12.95 12.85 7.16
C LEU A 167 13.43 14.13 7.87
N PHE A 168 12.53 14.88 8.52
CA PHE A 168 12.89 16.03 9.35
C PHE A 168 13.73 15.60 10.55
N ILE A 169 13.35 14.52 11.24
CA ILE A 169 14.13 13.96 12.34
C ILE A 169 15.51 13.52 11.85
N ALA A 170 15.57 12.81 10.71
CA ALA A 170 16.84 12.40 10.12
C ALA A 170 17.74 13.59 9.76
N ALA A 171 17.17 14.67 9.22
CA ALA A 171 17.88 15.91 8.93
C ALA A 171 18.40 16.59 10.20
N ALA A 172 17.58 16.65 11.26
CA ALA A 172 17.99 17.23 12.55
C ALA A 172 19.11 16.41 13.19
N MET A 173 19.12 15.09 13.06
CA MET A 173 20.22 14.23 13.55
C MET A 173 21.57 14.59 12.91
N VAL A 174 21.59 14.87 11.61
CA VAL A 174 22.83 15.29 10.91
C VAL A 174 23.36 16.61 11.47
N LEU A 175 22.48 17.57 11.74
CA LEU A 175 22.86 18.88 12.24
C LEU A 175 23.42 18.89 13.67
N LEU A 176 23.27 17.82 14.46
CA LEU A 176 23.89 17.68 15.78
C LEU A 176 25.42 17.61 15.72
N PHE A 177 25.97 17.15 14.62
CA PHE A 177 27.43 16.99 14.46
C PHE A 177 28.17 18.30 14.19
N ASP A 178 27.46 19.37 13.81
CA ASP A 178 28.03 20.68 13.60
C ASP A 178 27.76 21.62 14.80
N LYS A 179 28.82 22.20 15.39
CA LYS A 179 28.73 23.10 16.54
C LYS A 179 27.80 24.29 16.30
N ALA A 180 27.78 24.83 15.07
CA ALA A 180 26.98 26.01 14.71
C ALA A 180 25.46 25.69 14.65
N THR A 181 25.07 24.47 14.33
CA THR A 181 23.68 24.06 14.17
C THR A 181 23.17 23.13 15.29
N ARG A 182 24.02 22.74 16.22
CA ARG A 182 23.68 21.80 17.32
C ARG A 182 22.49 22.26 18.17
N LYS A 183 22.41 23.55 18.50
CA LYS A 183 21.29 24.08 19.30
C LYS A 183 19.95 23.97 18.57
N PRO A 184 19.80 24.54 17.35
CA PRO A 184 18.54 24.34 16.59
C PRO A 184 18.23 22.88 16.30
N ALA A 185 19.23 22.03 16.03
CA ALA A 185 19.04 20.59 15.85
C ALA A 185 18.47 19.92 17.10
N PHE A 186 19.03 20.21 18.27
CA PHE A 186 18.54 19.68 19.54
C PHE A 186 17.09 20.13 19.81
N ILE A 187 16.79 21.41 19.57
CA ILE A 187 15.41 21.94 19.71
C ILE A 187 14.47 21.21 18.74
N SER A 188 14.87 21.02 17.48
CA SER A 188 14.08 20.29 16.48
C SER A 188 13.78 18.85 16.91
N LEU A 189 14.77 18.14 17.43
CA LEU A 189 14.60 16.77 17.93
C LEU A 189 13.71 16.73 19.18
N LEU A 190 13.88 17.69 20.10
CA LEU A 190 13.04 17.80 21.29
C LEU A 190 11.57 18.05 20.88
N LEU A 191 11.33 19.00 19.98
CA LEU A 191 9.98 19.28 19.46
C LEU A 191 9.40 18.07 18.73
N SER A 192 10.19 17.37 17.92
CA SER A 192 9.75 16.11 17.27
C SER A 192 9.39 15.05 18.31
N GLY A 193 10.19 14.90 19.36
CA GLY A 193 9.89 13.99 20.46
C GLY A 193 8.61 14.35 21.21
N ILE A 194 8.36 15.65 21.43
CA ILE A 194 7.09 16.15 22.02
C ILE A 194 5.92 15.83 21.08
N ILE A 195 6.05 16.10 19.77
CA ILE A 195 5.02 15.79 18.77
C ILE A 195 4.71 14.30 18.81
N VAL A 196 5.71 13.44 18.75
CA VAL A 196 5.52 11.98 18.82
C VAL A 196 4.88 11.59 20.16
N GLY A 197 5.29 12.18 21.27
CA GLY A 197 4.72 11.90 22.60
C GLY A 197 3.27 12.38 22.77
N LEU A 198 2.86 13.40 22.00
CA LEU A 198 1.49 13.91 21.94
C LEU A 198 0.67 13.22 20.85
N SER A 199 1.02 12.00 20.48
CA SER A 199 0.31 11.21 19.48
C SER A 199 -1.20 11.21 19.74
N PRO A 200 -2.02 11.55 18.71
CA PRO A 200 -3.46 11.62 18.87
C PRO A 200 -4.02 10.25 19.28
N HIS A 201 -4.99 10.27 20.18
CA HIS A 201 -5.73 9.06 20.50
C HIS A 201 -6.73 8.78 19.40
N ILE A 202 -6.72 7.55 18.88
CA ILE A 202 -7.73 7.05 17.94
C ILE A 202 -8.67 6.16 18.75
N GLU A 203 -9.92 6.55 18.77
CA GLU A 203 -10.95 5.81 19.48
C GLU A 203 -11.26 4.51 18.75
N VAL A 204 -11.11 3.40 19.46
CA VAL A 204 -11.53 2.06 19.01
C VAL A 204 -12.73 1.67 19.86
N PRO A 205 -13.88 1.32 19.26
CA PRO A 205 -15.04 0.86 20.00
C PRO A 205 -14.73 -0.33 20.90
N GLU A 206 -15.09 -0.25 22.20
CA GLU A 206 -14.81 -1.32 23.18
C GLU A 206 -15.64 -2.59 22.90
N SER A 207 -16.80 -2.43 22.30
CA SER A 207 -17.74 -3.54 22.00
C SER A 207 -18.29 -3.35 20.59
N PRO A 208 -17.53 -3.75 19.56
CA PRO A 208 -18.03 -3.73 18.19
C PRO A 208 -19.27 -4.61 18.03
N SER A 209 -20.22 -4.16 17.21
CA SER A 209 -21.56 -4.76 17.15
C SER A 209 -21.75 -5.76 16.02
N HIS A 210 -20.77 -5.89 15.12
CA HIS A 210 -20.86 -6.73 13.93
C HIS A 210 -19.75 -7.77 13.88
N LYS A 211 -20.09 -8.98 13.40
CA LYS A 211 -19.17 -10.10 13.24
C LYS A 211 -18.72 -10.23 11.80
N ALA A 212 -17.42 -10.38 11.58
CA ALA A 212 -16.82 -10.70 10.29
C ALA A 212 -16.13 -12.06 10.32
N ALA A 213 -16.19 -12.75 9.19
CA ALA A 213 -15.40 -13.94 8.92
C ALA A 213 -14.65 -13.78 7.62
N LEU A 214 -13.32 -13.87 7.68
CA LEU A 214 -12.43 -13.73 6.53
C LEU A 214 -11.89 -15.12 6.18
N ILE A 215 -12.15 -15.57 4.97
CA ILE A 215 -11.78 -16.91 4.51
C ILE A 215 -10.39 -16.85 3.86
N GLN A 216 -9.51 -17.74 4.30
CA GLN A 216 -8.17 -17.94 3.73
C GLN A 216 -8.09 -19.36 3.14
N PRO A 217 -8.38 -19.54 1.83
CA PRO A 217 -8.53 -20.86 1.24
C PRO A 217 -7.22 -21.49 0.78
N VAL A 218 -6.14 -20.75 0.70
CA VAL A 218 -4.83 -21.19 0.19
C VAL A 218 -4.94 -21.92 -1.15
N THR A 219 -5.65 -21.31 -2.10
CA THR A 219 -5.76 -21.83 -3.46
C THR A 219 -4.48 -21.52 -4.23
N LEU A 220 -3.83 -22.56 -4.77
CA LEU A 220 -2.60 -22.39 -5.54
C LEU A 220 -2.89 -21.67 -6.88
N GLN A 221 -1.97 -20.84 -7.32
CA GLN A 221 -2.17 -19.98 -8.47
C GLN A 221 -2.29 -20.76 -9.81
N ASP A 222 -1.57 -21.87 -9.94
CA ASP A 222 -1.62 -22.77 -11.09
C ASP A 222 -2.93 -23.55 -11.19
N GLN A 223 -3.62 -23.77 -10.07
CA GLN A 223 -4.92 -24.45 -10.02
C GLN A 223 -6.09 -23.49 -10.23
N LYS A 224 -5.92 -22.21 -9.88
CA LYS A 224 -7.00 -21.23 -9.77
C LYS A 224 -7.83 -21.07 -11.05
N TRP A 225 -7.21 -21.16 -12.22
CA TRP A 225 -7.87 -20.94 -13.52
C TRP A 225 -8.02 -22.22 -14.35
N ASP A 226 -7.64 -23.36 -13.80
CA ASP A 226 -7.78 -24.65 -14.47
C ASP A 226 -9.19 -25.22 -14.23
N ALA A 227 -9.92 -25.48 -15.31
CA ALA A 227 -11.30 -25.95 -15.27
C ALA A 227 -11.50 -27.21 -14.43
N GLN A 228 -10.47 -28.09 -14.34
CA GLN A 228 -10.53 -29.30 -13.55
C GLN A 228 -10.60 -29.06 -12.04
N TYR A 229 -10.09 -27.92 -11.54
CA TYR A 229 -10.08 -27.60 -10.10
C TYR A 229 -11.21 -26.65 -9.68
N ILE A 230 -11.94 -26.04 -10.63
CA ILE A 230 -12.98 -25.02 -10.31
C ILE A 230 -14.01 -25.58 -9.34
N GLN A 231 -14.47 -26.83 -9.55
CA GLN A 231 -15.47 -27.44 -8.69
C GLN A 231 -14.96 -27.61 -7.26
N ASP A 232 -13.75 -28.13 -7.09
CA ASP A 232 -13.12 -28.33 -5.78
C ASP A 232 -12.87 -27.01 -5.07
N ILE A 233 -12.41 -25.98 -5.80
CA ILE A 233 -12.24 -24.63 -5.28
C ILE A 233 -13.57 -24.08 -4.75
N MET A 234 -14.63 -24.15 -5.55
CA MET A 234 -15.95 -23.64 -5.17
C MET A 234 -16.52 -24.40 -3.96
N PHE A 235 -16.41 -25.72 -3.90
CA PHE A 235 -16.84 -26.50 -2.74
C PHE A 235 -16.03 -26.15 -1.49
N LYS A 236 -14.73 -26.01 -1.60
CA LYS A 236 -13.87 -25.56 -0.48
C LYS A 236 -14.32 -24.20 0.06
N LEU A 237 -14.54 -23.22 -0.82
CA LEU A 237 -14.98 -21.88 -0.41
C LEU A 237 -16.31 -21.94 0.33
N VAL A 238 -17.28 -22.69 -0.16
CA VAL A 238 -18.58 -22.83 0.50
C VAL A 238 -18.46 -23.58 1.82
N MET A 239 -17.70 -24.67 1.89
CA MET A 239 -17.48 -25.42 3.13
C MET A 239 -16.87 -24.55 4.24
N LEU A 240 -15.89 -23.72 3.89
CA LEU A 240 -15.30 -22.76 4.84
C LEU A 240 -16.32 -21.67 5.23
N SER A 241 -17.10 -21.16 4.26
CA SER A 241 -18.13 -20.15 4.52
C SER A 241 -19.28 -20.69 5.37
N GLU A 242 -19.70 -21.94 5.18
CA GLU A 242 -20.71 -22.60 6.03
C GLU A 242 -20.28 -22.70 7.48
N GLN A 243 -19.00 -22.96 7.75
CA GLN A 243 -18.48 -22.93 9.12
C GLN A 243 -18.59 -21.53 9.74
N ALA A 244 -18.62 -20.47 8.94
CA ALA A 244 -18.70 -19.07 9.36
C ALA A 244 -20.12 -18.47 9.19
N SER A 245 -21.14 -19.29 9.05
CA SER A 245 -22.52 -18.90 8.74
C SER A 245 -23.20 -18.00 9.78
N ASP A 246 -22.60 -17.86 10.97
CA ASP A 246 -23.04 -16.98 12.08
C ASP A 246 -22.47 -15.54 11.98
N ALA A 247 -21.63 -15.24 11.00
CA ALA A 247 -21.08 -13.90 10.78
C ALA A 247 -22.06 -13.00 10.02
N ASP A 248 -22.03 -11.69 10.28
CA ASP A 248 -22.83 -10.69 9.56
C ASP A 248 -22.28 -10.45 8.14
N VAL A 249 -20.96 -10.62 7.97
CA VAL A 249 -20.29 -10.58 6.66
C VAL A 249 -19.22 -11.65 6.57
N ILE A 250 -19.24 -12.38 5.46
CA ILE A 250 -18.20 -13.33 5.08
C ILE A 250 -17.42 -12.72 3.93
N VAL A 251 -16.09 -12.69 4.01
CA VAL A 251 -15.22 -12.10 2.98
C VAL A 251 -14.29 -13.16 2.41
N LEU A 252 -14.38 -13.39 1.11
CA LEU A 252 -13.46 -14.22 0.35
C LEU A 252 -12.38 -13.35 -0.32
N PRO A 253 -11.19 -13.89 -0.60
CA PRO A 253 -10.09 -13.13 -1.19
C PRO A 253 -10.30 -12.73 -2.66
N GLU A 254 -9.31 -12.04 -3.23
CA GLU A 254 -9.26 -11.63 -4.63
C GLU A 254 -9.31 -12.86 -5.56
N ALA A 255 -10.15 -12.76 -6.60
CA ALA A 255 -10.38 -13.82 -7.57
C ALA A 255 -10.61 -15.19 -6.92
N ALA A 256 -11.30 -15.21 -5.77
CA ALA A 256 -11.65 -16.45 -5.08
C ALA A 256 -12.60 -17.30 -5.91
N VAL A 257 -13.55 -16.65 -6.60
CA VAL A 257 -14.45 -17.29 -7.56
C VAL A 257 -13.83 -17.14 -8.96
N PRO A 258 -13.11 -18.16 -9.47
CA PRO A 258 -12.28 -18.05 -10.67
C PRO A 258 -13.09 -18.25 -11.95
N MET A 259 -14.13 -17.43 -12.15
CA MET A 259 -14.99 -17.48 -13.33
C MET A 259 -15.73 -16.16 -13.55
N TYR A 260 -16.34 -16.01 -14.72
CA TYR A 260 -17.33 -14.97 -14.97
C TYR A 260 -18.69 -15.41 -14.43
N LEU A 261 -18.96 -15.07 -13.16
CA LEU A 261 -20.12 -15.58 -12.44
C LEU A 261 -21.45 -15.24 -13.13
N GLN A 262 -21.58 -14.04 -13.72
CA GLN A 262 -22.79 -13.62 -14.45
C GLN A 262 -23.08 -14.49 -15.68
N ARG A 263 -22.08 -15.20 -16.24
CA ARG A 263 -22.25 -16.14 -17.35
C ARG A 263 -22.50 -17.57 -16.90
N ASN A 264 -22.35 -17.86 -15.60
CA ASN A 264 -22.47 -19.18 -15.01
C ASN A 264 -23.69 -19.25 -14.09
N ARG A 265 -24.89 -19.23 -14.68
CA ARG A 265 -26.17 -19.14 -13.94
C ARG A 265 -26.32 -20.22 -12.86
N ASN A 266 -25.89 -21.44 -13.13
CA ASN A 266 -25.96 -22.51 -12.13
C ASN A 266 -25.11 -22.20 -10.88
N TRP A 267 -23.90 -21.70 -11.06
CA TRP A 267 -23.04 -21.30 -9.96
C TRP A 267 -23.57 -20.06 -9.23
N LEU A 268 -24.10 -19.09 -9.99
CA LEU A 268 -24.72 -17.89 -9.41
C LEU A 268 -25.92 -18.26 -8.51
N SER A 269 -26.85 -19.07 -9.03
CA SER A 269 -28.04 -19.53 -8.26
C SER A 269 -27.60 -20.35 -7.05
N TRP A 270 -26.69 -21.31 -7.25
CA TRP A 270 -26.22 -22.15 -6.16
C TRP A 270 -25.54 -21.34 -5.05
N LEU A 271 -24.70 -20.35 -5.39
CA LEU A 271 -24.05 -19.49 -4.39
C LEU A 271 -25.06 -18.59 -3.68
N SER A 272 -26.03 -18.06 -4.41
CA SER A 272 -27.14 -17.26 -3.81
C SER A 272 -27.97 -18.09 -2.85
N ASP A 273 -28.33 -19.35 -3.21
CA ASP A 273 -29.07 -20.24 -2.34
C ASP A 273 -28.31 -20.54 -1.03
N ARG A 274 -26.99 -20.71 -1.13
CA ARG A 274 -26.13 -20.91 0.06
C ARG A 274 -26.03 -19.63 0.90
N ALA A 275 -25.78 -18.47 0.27
CA ALA A 275 -25.73 -17.19 0.98
C ALA A 275 -27.03 -16.89 1.74
N ASN A 276 -28.19 -17.25 1.18
CA ASN A 276 -29.50 -17.08 1.84
C ASN A 276 -29.70 -18.00 3.06
N GLN A 277 -28.91 -19.07 3.22
CA GLN A 277 -28.93 -19.93 4.40
C GLN A 277 -28.05 -19.42 5.54
N TRP A 278 -27.12 -18.48 5.25
CA TRP A 278 -26.23 -17.87 6.24
C TRP A 278 -26.87 -16.67 6.91
N GLN A 279 -26.34 -16.23 8.06
CA GLN A 279 -26.85 -15.03 8.75
C GLN A 279 -26.47 -13.75 8.04
N GLY A 280 -25.35 -13.71 7.37
CA GLY A 280 -24.79 -12.52 6.73
C GLY A 280 -24.67 -12.61 5.22
N SER A 281 -24.21 -11.50 4.66
CA SER A 281 -23.93 -11.35 3.23
C SER A 281 -22.51 -11.81 2.88
N LEU A 282 -22.28 -12.14 1.58
CA LEU A 282 -21.00 -12.62 1.10
C LEU A 282 -20.31 -11.55 0.23
N LEU A 283 -19.10 -11.16 0.62
CA LEU A 283 -18.17 -10.36 -0.19
C LEU A 283 -17.11 -11.26 -0.80
N PHE A 284 -16.85 -11.15 -2.09
CA PHE A 284 -15.88 -12.02 -2.77
C PHE A 284 -15.26 -11.40 -4.02
N GLY A 285 -14.01 -11.75 -4.30
CA GLY A 285 -13.34 -11.39 -5.54
C GLY A 285 -13.69 -12.32 -6.70
N SER A 286 -13.99 -11.73 -7.86
CA SER A 286 -14.22 -12.47 -9.11
C SER A 286 -14.00 -11.56 -10.32
N LEU A 287 -14.27 -12.10 -11.52
CA LEU A 287 -14.21 -11.37 -12.78
C LEU A 287 -15.60 -11.07 -13.32
N GLN A 288 -15.73 -9.91 -13.96
CA GLN A 288 -16.83 -9.63 -14.89
C GLN A 288 -16.30 -9.22 -16.26
N ILE A 289 -17.19 -9.14 -17.23
CA ILE A 289 -16.90 -8.53 -18.51
C ILE A 289 -17.34 -7.07 -18.44
N GLY A 290 -16.35 -6.19 -18.49
CA GLY A 290 -16.52 -4.76 -18.51
C GLY A 290 -16.81 -4.22 -19.91
N GLU A 291 -16.72 -2.89 -20.04
CA GLU A 291 -16.90 -2.20 -21.31
C GLU A 291 -15.92 -2.70 -22.37
N GLY A 292 -16.38 -2.75 -23.62
CA GLY A 292 -15.59 -3.24 -24.74
C GLY A 292 -15.30 -4.74 -24.73
N GLY A 293 -15.96 -5.52 -23.85
CA GLY A 293 -15.78 -6.98 -23.76
C GLY A 293 -14.50 -7.43 -23.06
N LYS A 294 -13.76 -6.52 -22.43
CA LYS A 294 -12.53 -6.82 -21.69
C LYS A 294 -12.82 -7.33 -20.29
N PRO A 295 -11.96 -8.21 -19.74
CA PRO A 295 -12.11 -8.67 -18.37
C PRO A 295 -11.89 -7.50 -17.40
N GLN A 296 -12.66 -7.49 -16.31
CA GLN A 296 -12.54 -6.55 -15.20
C GLN A 296 -12.51 -7.34 -13.90
N SER A 297 -11.44 -7.20 -13.15
CA SER A 297 -11.34 -7.75 -11.80
C SER A 297 -12.11 -6.88 -10.84
N GLY A 298 -12.78 -7.48 -9.84
CA GLY A 298 -13.55 -6.69 -8.90
C GLY A 298 -13.99 -7.48 -7.67
N MET A 299 -14.72 -6.77 -6.82
CA MET A 299 -15.37 -7.29 -5.63
C MET A 299 -16.87 -7.32 -5.84
N PHE A 300 -17.47 -8.44 -5.51
CA PHE A 300 -18.91 -8.65 -5.50
C PHE A 300 -19.45 -8.68 -4.07
N LEU A 301 -20.65 -8.17 -3.89
CA LEU A 301 -21.48 -8.39 -2.73
C LEU A 301 -22.71 -9.20 -3.14
N MET A 302 -22.84 -10.40 -2.60
CA MET A 302 -24.06 -11.20 -2.67
C MET A 302 -24.87 -10.90 -1.40
N GLN A 303 -25.91 -10.11 -1.54
CA GLN A 303 -26.76 -9.73 -0.43
C GLN A 303 -27.77 -10.84 -0.14
N LYS A 304 -27.90 -11.20 1.14
CA LYS A 304 -28.88 -12.20 1.58
C LYS A 304 -30.32 -11.64 1.51
N ASP A 305 -31.29 -12.55 1.58
CA ASP A 305 -32.75 -12.26 1.60
C ASP A 305 -33.29 -11.53 0.36
N VAL A 306 -32.57 -11.66 -0.77
CA VAL A 306 -33.01 -11.15 -2.07
C VAL A 306 -33.33 -12.35 -2.97
N ALA A 307 -34.59 -12.49 -3.32
CA ALA A 307 -35.09 -13.65 -4.06
C ALA A 307 -34.50 -13.80 -5.48
N ASN A 308 -34.18 -12.68 -6.13
CA ASN A 308 -33.58 -12.70 -7.45
C ASN A 308 -32.04 -12.59 -7.33
N PRO A 309 -31.27 -13.64 -7.71
CA PRO A 309 -29.81 -13.62 -7.61
C PRO A 309 -29.13 -12.47 -8.36
N ASP A 310 -29.69 -12.00 -9.46
CA ASP A 310 -29.13 -10.84 -10.21
C ASP A 310 -29.32 -9.52 -9.45
N GLN A 311 -30.41 -9.37 -8.70
CA GLN A 311 -30.66 -8.19 -7.86
C GLN A 311 -29.89 -8.25 -6.54
N ALA A 312 -29.57 -9.47 -6.07
CA ALA A 312 -28.75 -9.69 -4.89
C ALA A 312 -27.28 -9.35 -5.11
N LEU A 313 -26.83 -9.30 -6.36
CA LEU A 313 -25.44 -9.16 -6.73
C LEU A 313 -25.10 -7.72 -7.08
N GLN A 314 -24.26 -7.09 -6.26
CA GLN A 314 -23.60 -5.82 -6.57
C GLN A 314 -22.16 -6.07 -7.00
N PHE A 315 -21.57 -5.17 -7.79
CA PHE A 315 -20.19 -5.26 -8.25
C PHE A 315 -19.54 -3.89 -8.21
N VAL A 316 -18.27 -3.86 -7.83
CA VAL A 316 -17.35 -2.74 -8.00
C VAL A 316 -16.03 -3.26 -8.55
N GLY A 317 -15.49 -2.56 -9.53
CA GLY A 317 -14.26 -3.00 -10.19
C GLY A 317 -13.00 -2.46 -9.55
N LYS A 318 -11.87 -3.05 -9.94
CA LYS A 318 -10.53 -2.60 -9.56
C LYS A 318 -10.16 -1.36 -10.36
N HIS A 319 -9.78 -0.29 -9.68
CA HIS A 319 -9.42 1.00 -10.27
C HIS A 319 -7.95 1.05 -10.65
N HIS A 320 -7.07 0.59 -9.76
CA HIS A 320 -5.62 0.63 -9.94
C HIS A 320 -5.07 -0.74 -10.28
N LEU A 321 -4.82 -0.95 -11.58
CA LEU A 321 -4.32 -2.23 -12.10
C LEU A 321 -2.82 -2.40 -11.88
N VAL A 322 -2.38 -3.64 -11.71
CA VAL A 322 -0.95 -4.00 -11.59
C VAL A 322 -0.28 -3.95 -12.97
N PRO A 323 0.73 -3.06 -13.16
CA PRO A 323 1.48 -3.02 -14.41
C PRO A 323 2.14 -4.38 -14.70
N PHE A 324 2.11 -4.82 -15.94
CA PHE A 324 2.65 -6.10 -16.44
C PHE A 324 2.02 -7.38 -15.86
N GLY A 325 1.15 -7.26 -14.87
CA GLY A 325 0.36 -8.38 -14.34
C GLY A 325 -1.07 -8.38 -14.90
N GLU A 326 -1.70 -7.21 -14.90
CA GLU A 326 -3.11 -7.05 -15.30
C GLU A 326 -3.28 -6.26 -16.60
N TYR A 327 -2.30 -5.45 -16.98
CA TYR A 327 -2.28 -4.72 -18.25
C TYR A 327 -0.85 -4.41 -18.69
N VAL A 328 -0.70 -4.10 -19.97
CA VAL A 328 0.58 -3.61 -20.55
C VAL A 328 0.55 -2.09 -20.61
N PRO A 329 1.46 -1.38 -19.91
CA PRO A 329 1.53 0.07 -19.99
C PRO A 329 1.69 0.58 -21.42
N ALA A 330 0.94 1.63 -21.79
CA ALA A 330 0.93 2.19 -23.14
C ALA A 330 2.31 2.68 -23.65
N TRP A 331 3.24 2.96 -22.74
CA TRP A 331 4.62 3.38 -23.08
C TRP A 331 5.56 2.21 -23.39
N LEU A 332 5.12 0.92 -23.18
CA LEU A 332 5.85 -0.29 -23.56
C LEU A 332 4.96 -1.30 -24.31
N PRO A 333 4.26 -0.92 -25.39
CA PRO A 333 3.25 -1.76 -26.02
C PRO A 333 3.82 -3.05 -26.65
N PHE A 334 5.12 -3.06 -26.95
CA PHE A 334 5.78 -4.23 -27.54
C PHE A 334 5.89 -5.41 -26.57
N LEU A 335 5.87 -5.17 -25.26
CA LEU A 335 5.95 -6.26 -24.26
C LEU A 335 4.71 -7.16 -24.29
N GLY A 336 3.53 -6.62 -24.60
CA GLY A 336 2.33 -7.44 -24.79
C GLY A 336 2.43 -8.45 -25.94
N ARG A 337 3.39 -8.25 -26.88
CA ARG A 337 3.67 -9.19 -27.96
C ARG A 337 4.72 -10.24 -27.60
N ILE A 338 5.55 -9.95 -26.59
CA ILE A 338 6.70 -10.78 -26.22
C ILE A 338 6.35 -11.73 -25.07
N VAL A 339 5.46 -11.29 -24.15
CA VAL A 339 5.08 -12.09 -22.98
C VAL A 339 3.67 -12.64 -23.19
N PRO A 340 3.52 -13.92 -23.59
CA PRO A 340 2.22 -14.56 -23.69
C PRO A 340 1.52 -14.60 -22.33
N GLY A 341 0.21 -14.36 -22.31
CA GLY A 341 -0.61 -14.46 -21.09
C GLY A 341 -0.65 -13.21 -20.24
N LEU A 342 -0.05 -12.08 -20.66
CA LEU A 342 -0.32 -10.79 -20.04
C LEU A 342 -1.81 -10.47 -20.19
N SER A 343 -2.47 -10.26 -19.06
CA SER A 343 -3.89 -9.90 -19.01
C SER A 343 -4.10 -8.50 -19.60
N ASP A 344 -5.23 -8.29 -20.23
CA ASP A 344 -5.66 -6.98 -20.74
C ASP A 344 -6.94 -6.57 -19.99
N TYR A 345 -6.81 -6.36 -18.68
CA TYR A 345 -7.91 -5.94 -17.84
C TYR A 345 -8.24 -4.48 -18.08
N HIS A 346 -9.51 -4.14 -17.85
CA HIS A 346 -10.00 -2.77 -17.91
C HIS A 346 -10.15 -2.20 -16.49
N PRO A 347 -9.59 -1.00 -16.18
CA PRO A 347 -9.79 -0.37 -14.89
C PRO A 347 -11.24 0.08 -14.74
N ALA A 348 -11.75 0.06 -13.51
CA ALA A 348 -13.07 0.56 -13.19
C ALA A 348 -13.07 2.07 -12.99
N THR A 349 -14.28 2.66 -13.11
CA THR A 349 -14.54 4.09 -12.89
C THR A 349 -15.71 4.32 -11.93
N ASP A 350 -16.19 3.25 -11.26
CA ASP A 350 -17.25 3.32 -10.25
C ASP A 350 -16.78 4.01 -8.96
N ASP A 351 -17.65 4.14 -7.96
CA ASP A 351 -17.33 4.78 -6.68
C ASP A 351 -16.60 3.86 -5.69
N GLY A 352 -16.48 2.58 -6.01
CA GLY A 352 -15.84 1.55 -5.20
C GLY A 352 -16.62 1.18 -3.93
N ILE A 353 -17.94 1.40 -3.89
CA ILE A 353 -18.77 1.19 -2.72
C ILE A 353 -19.78 0.07 -2.95
N LEU A 354 -19.74 -0.93 -2.07
CA LEU A 354 -20.76 -1.96 -1.97
C LEU A 354 -21.64 -1.67 -0.74
N THR A 355 -22.96 -1.67 -0.92
CA THR A 355 -23.89 -1.32 0.16
C THR A 355 -24.68 -2.52 0.60
N MET A 356 -24.51 -2.95 1.84
CA MET A 356 -25.29 -3.99 2.49
C MET A 356 -26.41 -3.35 3.33
N THR A 357 -27.64 -3.72 3.04
CA THR A 357 -28.79 -3.34 3.86
C THR A 357 -28.85 -4.24 5.09
N THR A 358 -28.95 -3.63 6.27
CA THR A 358 -29.12 -4.36 7.54
C THR A 358 -30.56 -4.31 8.03
N PRO A 359 -31.02 -5.27 8.86
CA PRO A 359 -32.40 -5.26 9.39
C PRO A 359 -32.78 -3.97 10.11
N ASN A 360 -31.80 -3.27 10.69
CA ASN A 360 -32.02 -2.02 11.43
C ASN A 360 -31.99 -0.75 10.54
N ASN A 361 -32.07 -0.90 9.23
CA ASN A 361 -32.02 0.20 8.24
C ASN A 361 -30.77 1.12 8.32
N ARG A 362 -29.69 0.65 8.94
CA ARG A 362 -28.38 1.33 8.92
C ARG A 362 -27.50 0.65 7.89
N PRO A 363 -27.34 1.20 6.67
CA PRO A 363 -26.58 0.54 5.63
C PRO A 363 -25.09 0.47 6.02
N GLN A 364 -24.51 -0.71 5.85
CA GLN A 364 -23.05 -0.86 5.88
C GLN A 364 -22.52 -0.61 4.48
N LYS A 365 -21.61 0.34 4.36
CA LYS A 365 -20.98 0.73 3.11
C LYS A 365 -19.52 0.27 3.11
N PHE A 366 -19.25 -0.78 2.36
CA PHE A 366 -17.94 -1.36 2.21
C PHE A 366 -17.16 -0.66 1.12
N GLY A 367 -16.07 0.01 1.47
CA GLY A 367 -15.10 0.57 0.52
C GLY A 367 -14.19 -0.55 0.03
N SER A 368 -14.31 -0.89 -1.24
CA SER A 368 -13.52 -1.93 -1.89
C SER A 368 -12.09 -1.47 -2.14
N ILE A 369 -11.13 -2.26 -1.70
CA ILE A 369 -9.69 -2.10 -1.99
C ILE A 369 -9.16 -3.45 -2.47
N ILE A 370 -8.75 -3.54 -3.72
CA ILE A 370 -8.38 -4.81 -4.32
C ILE A 370 -6.87 -4.89 -4.48
N CYS A 371 -6.24 -5.74 -3.65
CA CYS A 371 -4.84 -6.11 -3.71
C CYS A 371 -3.92 -4.86 -3.71
N TYR A 372 -3.22 -4.61 -4.80
CA TYR A 372 -2.27 -3.52 -5.01
C TYR A 372 -2.79 -2.12 -4.65
N GLU A 373 -4.11 -1.90 -4.73
CA GLU A 373 -4.75 -0.63 -4.37
C GLU A 373 -4.48 -0.21 -2.93
N SER A 374 -4.25 -1.16 -2.01
CA SER A 374 -3.93 -0.85 -0.61
C SER A 374 -2.61 -0.11 -0.43
N MET A 375 -1.72 -0.17 -1.42
CA MET A 375 -0.45 0.58 -1.42
C MET A 375 -0.65 2.08 -1.64
N PHE A 376 -1.79 2.50 -2.22
CA PHE A 376 -2.09 3.89 -2.59
C PHE A 376 -2.98 4.56 -1.54
N PRO A 377 -2.51 5.64 -0.88
CA PRO A 377 -3.33 6.37 0.09
C PRO A 377 -4.64 6.90 -0.49
N GLU A 378 -4.61 7.32 -1.74
CA GLU A 378 -5.73 7.93 -2.45
C GLU A 378 -6.91 6.96 -2.62
N GLU A 379 -6.67 5.67 -2.81
CA GLU A 379 -7.72 4.68 -3.00
C GLU A 379 -8.63 4.58 -1.76
N ALA A 380 -8.05 4.34 -0.59
CA ALA A 380 -8.82 4.30 0.66
C ALA A 380 -9.47 5.64 0.99
N PHE A 381 -8.75 6.74 0.75
CA PHE A 381 -9.25 8.11 0.96
C PHE A 381 -10.52 8.37 0.14
N HIS A 382 -10.53 8.03 -1.15
CA HIS A 382 -11.69 8.23 -2.02
C HIS A 382 -12.87 7.34 -1.62
N ARG A 383 -12.63 6.06 -1.26
CA ARG A 383 -13.70 5.17 -0.78
C ARG A 383 -14.40 5.74 0.45
N VAL A 384 -13.63 6.24 1.44
CA VAL A 384 -14.23 6.83 2.64
C VAL A 384 -14.93 8.16 2.35
N ARG A 385 -14.39 8.97 1.44
CA ARG A 385 -15.10 10.19 0.96
C ARG A 385 -16.39 9.90 0.22
N ASN A 386 -16.46 8.79 -0.49
CA ASN A 386 -17.69 8.31 -1.14
C ASN A 386 -18.68 7.67 -0.15
N GLY A 387 -18.32 7.60 1.13
CA GLY A 387 -19.21 7.19 2.22
C GLY A 387 -18.94 5.82 2.80
N ALA A 388 -17.83 5.15 2.48
CA ALA A 388 -17.46 3.90 3.13
C ALA A 388 -17.34 4.08 4.65
N ASN A 389 -17.99 3.19 5.41
CA ASN A 389 -17.89 3.12 6.86
C ASN A 389 -17.08 1.92 7.37
N VAL A 390 -16.73 0.99 6.46
CA VAL A 390 -15.79 -0.11 6.63
C VAL A 390 -14.96 -0.21 5.36
N LEU A 391 -13.67 -0.50 5.45
CA LEU A 391 -12.82 -0.83 4.32
C LEU A 391 -12.68 -2.35 4.20
N VAL A 392 -12.73 -2.87 2.99
CA VAL A 392 -12.52 -4.30 2.71
C VAL A 392 -11.37 -4.45 1.74
N VAL A 393 -10.33 -5.12 2.18
CA VAL A 393 -9.16 -5.46 1.34
C VAL A 393 -9.25 -6.92 0.96
N ILE A 394 -9.38 -7.21 -0.32
CA ILE A 394 -9.25 -8.57 -0.85
C ILE A 394 -7.97 -8.69 -1.66
N THR A 395 -7.21 -9.75 -1.45
CA THR A 395 -5.90 -9.89 -2.11
C THR A 395 -5.51 -11.32 -2.40
N ASN A 396 -4.65 -11.49 -3.40
CA ASN A 396 -4.02 -12.76 -3.73
C ASN A 396 -2.50 -12.65 -3.57
N ASP A 397 -2.04 -12.65 -2.32
CA ASP A 397 -0.62 -12.53 -1.98
C ASP A 397 0.23 -13.78 -2.34
N THR A 398 -0.39 -14.82 -2.93
CA THR A 398 0.32 -16.03 -3.41
C THR A 398 1.46 -15.68 -4.38
N TRP A 399 1.31 -14.59 -5.14
CA TRP A 399 2.34 -14.06 -6.03
C TRP A 399 3.68 -13.76 -5.34
N TYR A 400 3.64 -13.43 -4.05
CA TYR A 400 4.81 -13.04 -3.27
C TYR A 400 5.52 -14.24 -2.60
N GLY A 401 4.94 -15.45 -2.69
CA GLY A 401 5.46 -16.64 -2.03
C GLY A 401 5.62 -16.41 -0.53
N THR A 402 6.75 -16.80 0.02
CA THR A 402 7.12 -16.62 1.44
C THR A 402 8.03 -15.40 1.65
N SER A 403 8.03 -14.44 0.72
CA SER A 403 8.87 -13.24 0.79
C SER A 403 8.31 -12.18 1.76
N PRO A 404 9.11 -11.20 2.15
CA PRO A 404 8.67 -10.06 2.96
C PRO A 404 7.53 -9.23 2.34
N ALA A 405 7.32 -9.35 1.03
CA ALA A 405 6.35 -8.55 0.29
C ALA A 405 4.91 -8.68 0.83
N ALA A 406 4.48 -9.90 1.20
CA ALA A 406 3.15 -10.11 1.78
C ALA A 406 2.95 -9.31 3.09
N TRP A 407 3.99 -9.25 3.93
CA TRP A 407 3.97 -8.47 5.17
C TRP A 407 4.02 -6.97 4.94
N GLN A 408 4.79 -6.50 3.94
CA GLN A 408 4.83 -5.09 3.55
C GLN A 408 3.48 -4.64 2.98
N HIS A 409 2.82 -5.51 2.21
CA HIS A 409 1.48 -5.29 1.69
C HIS A 409 0.43 -5.25 2.82
N PHE A 410 0.57 -6.12 3.82
CA PHE A 410 -0.26 -6.08 5.04
C PHE A 410 -0.05 -4.79 5.83
N GLN A 411 1.20 -4.37 6.03
CA GLN A 411 1.56 -3.13 6.73
C GLN A 411 0.90 -1.90 6.08
N ALA A 412 0.82 -1.86 4.75
CA ALA A 412 0.09 -0.80 4.05
C ALA A 412 -1.41 -0.78 4.41
N SER A 413 -2.05 -1.93 4.58
CA SER A 413 -3.46 -2.00 5.01
C SER A 413 -3.68 -1.43 6.41
N GLN A 414 -2.71 -1.61 7.33
CA GLN A 414 -2.76 -0.98 8.66
C GLN A 414 -2.66 0.55 8.57
N VAL A 415 -1.80 1.07 7.67
CA VAL A 415 -1.73 2.51 7.42
C VAL A 415 -3.07 3.04 6.91
N ARG A 416 -3.73 2.34 5.98
CA ARG A 416 -5.07 2.74 5.47
C ARG A 416 -6.12 2.77 6.57
N ALA A 417 -6.07 1.85 7.53
CA ALA A 417 -6.99 1.87 8.69
C ALA A 417 -6.84 3.15 9.49
N ILE A 418 -5.61 3.52 9.86
CA ILE A 418 -5.30 4.69 10.69
C ILE A 418 -5.64 6.00 9.98
N GLU A 419 -5.19 6.16 8.72
CA GLU A 419 -5.44 7.37 7.94
C GLU A 419 -6.94 7.69 7.86
N ASN A 420 -7.73 6.66 7.67
CA ASN A 420 -9.16 6.80 7.40
C ASN A 420 -10.04 6.65 8.64
N GLY A 421 -9.49 6.20 9.78
CA GLY A 421 -10.25 5.93 10.99
C GLY A 421 -11.33 4.88 10.76
N ARG A 422 -11.00 3.78 10.05
CA ARG A 422 -11.93 2.72 9.67
C ARG A 422 -11.38 1.36 10.02
N TYR A 423 -12.29 0.44 10.38
CA TYR A 423 -11.95 -0.98 10.37
C TYR A 423 -11.58 -1.40 8.95
N VAL A 424 -10.57 -2.27 8.85
CA VAL A 424 -10.19 -2.93 7.60
C VAL A 424 -10.40 -4.43 7.77
N LEU A 425 -11.28 -5.00 6.95
CA LEU A 425 -11.48 -6.44 6.82
C LEU A 425 -10.60 -6.93 5.68
N ARG A 426 -9.46 -7.56 6.00
CA ARG A 426 -8.49 -8.01 5.00
C ARG A 426 -8.55 -9.52 4.83
N ALA A 427 -9.09 -9.99 3.70
CA ALA A 427 -9.08 -11.39 3.28
C ALA A 427 -8.01 -11.63 2.23
N ALA A 428 -7.02 -12.46 2.55
CA ALA A 428 -5.94 -12.86 1.65
C ALA A 428 -6.07 -14.34 1.26
N ASN A 429 -5.68 -14.70 0.05
CA ASN A 429 -5.72 -16.10 -0.38
C ASN A 429 -4.73 -16.97 0.41
N SER A 430 -3.48 -16.51 0.55
CA SER A 430 -2.41 -17.19 1.30
C SER A 430 -1.56 -16.24 2.12
N GLY A 431 -1.79 -14.93 1.99
CA GLY A 431 -1.11 -13.89 2.73
C GLY A 431 -1.66 -13.71 4.15
N VAL A 432 -1.47 -12.53 4.72
CA VAL A 432 -1.94 -12.21 6.07
C VAL A 432 -3.40 -11.76 6.01
N SER A 433 -4.33 -12.62 6.45
CA SER A 433 -5.73 -12.25 6.67
C SER A 433 -5.89 -11.70 8.08
N ALA A 434 -6.58 -10.56 8.22
CA ALA A 434 -6.73 -9.90 9.52
C ALA A 434 -7.93 -8.94 9.56
N ILE A 435 -8.47 -8.74 10.77
CA ILE A 435 -9.32 -7.61 11.11
C ILE A 435 -8.43 -6.56 11.77
N ILE A 436 -8.41 -5.37 11.20
CA ILE A 436 -7.56 -4.25 11.64
C ILE A 436 -8.47 -3.15 12.16
N ALA A 437 -8.25 -2.72 13.39
CA ALA A 437 -8.99 -1.63 14.02
C ALA A 437 -8.57 -0.24 13.48
N PRO A 438 -9.34 0.81 13.73
CA PRO A 438 -9.06 2.17 13.24
C PRO A 438 -7.71 2.76 13.67
N ASP A 439 -7.14 2.27 14.76
CA ASP A 439 -5.81 2.65 15.27
C ASP A 439 -4.65 1.85 14.64
N GLY A 440 -4.98 0.94 13.70
CA GLY A 440 -4.01 0.05 13.04
C GLY A 440 -3.69 -1.23 13.82
N SER A 441 -4.26 -1.41 15.01
CA SER A 441 -4.09 -2.65 15.78
C SER A 441 -4.79 -3.82 15.11
N VAL A 442 -4.20 -5.01 15.24
CA VAL A 442 -4.73 -6.26 14.68
C VAL A 442 -5.58 -6.94 15.75
N THR A 443 -6.90 -6.97 15.58
CA THR A 443 -7.84 -7.55 16.55
C THR A 443 -8.04 -9.04 16.33
N ALA A 444 -7.91 -9.51 15.08
CA ALA A 444 -7.97 -10.93 14.73
C ALA A 444 -7.08 -11.21 13.52
N THR A 445 -6.38 -12.33 13.53
CA THR A 445 -5.52 -12.79 12.43
C THR A 445 -5.30 -14.30 12.54
N MET A 446 -4.75 -14.89 11.49
CA MET A 446 -4.28 -16.28 11.47
C MET A 446 -2.92 -16.38 10.77
N PRO A 447 -2.20 -17.50 10.93
CA PRO A 447 -0.96 -17.71 10.20
C PRO A 447 -1.18 -17.66 8.69
N TRP A 448 -0.24 -17.02 7.98
CA TRP A 448 -0.23 -17.03 6.51
C TRP A 448 0.13 -18.43 5.97
N TRP A 449 -0.31 -18.74 4.75
CA TRP A 449 -0.13 -20.07 4.14
C TRP A 449 -0.82 -21.22 4.88
N GLU A 450 -1.72 -20.93 5.82
CA GLU A 450 -2.59 -21.91 6.45
C GLU A 450 -4.03 -21.71 5.99
N GLU A 451 -4.74 -22.81 5.70
CA GLU A 451 -6.16 -22.76 5.37
C GLU A 451 -7.00 -22.54 6.62
N GLY A 452 -7.96 -21.63 6.55
CA GLY A 452 -8.84 -21.40 7.69
C GLY A 452 -9.70 -20.14 7.60
N ILE A 453 -10.19 -19.72 8.77
CA ILE A 453 -11.13 -18.63 8.93
C ILE A 453 -10.65 -17.69 10.04
N VAL A 454 -10.44 -16.42 9.72
CA VAL A 454 -10.28 -15.37 10.73
C VAL A 454 -11.65 -14.88 11.16
N ARG A 455 -11.97 -15.01 12.43
CA ARG A 455 -13.22 -14.54 13.03
C ARG A 455 -12.95 -13.39 13.97
N GLY A 456 -13.78 -12.37 13.95
CA GLY A 456 -13.70 -11.26 14.90
C GLY A 456 -14.83 -10.27 14.68
N GLU A 457 -14.75 -9.17 15.41
CA GLU A 457 -15.77 -8.14 15.43
C GLU A 457 -15.27 -6.84 14.83
N TYR A 458 -16.18 -6.04 14.28
CA TYR A 458 -15.90 -4.73 13.71
C TYR A 458 -17.10 -3.79 13.92
N GLU A 459 -16.86 -2.50 13.79
CA GLU A 459 -17.90 -1.47 13.85
C GLU A 459 -17.84 -0.57 12.62
N PRO A 460 -18.97 -0.37 11.89
CA PRO A 460 -19.06 0.64 10.85
C PRO A 460 -18.94 2.06 11.42
N LEU A 461 -17.92 2.79 11.03
CA LEU A 461 -17.60 4.11 11.58
C LEU A 461 -17.86 5.23 10.55
N SER A 462 -18.43 6.34 11.00
CA SER A 462 -18.77 7.49 10.14
C SER A 462 -18.02 8.78 10.48
N HIS A 463 -17.25 8.80 11.59
CA HIS A 463 -16.44 9.97 11.91
C HIS A 463 -15.35 10.21 10.85
N GLN A 464 -14.89 11.44 10.74
CA GLN A 464 -13.83 11.81 9.80
C GLN A 464 -12.56 12.20 10.53
N THR A 465 -11.45 11.59 10.16
CA THR A 465 -10.11 12.02 10.57
C THR A 465 -9.78 13.39 9.96
N LEU A 466 -8.77 14.09 10.47
CA LEU A 466 -8.29 15.32 9.84
C LEU A 466 -7.71 15.05 8.45
N TYR A 467 -7.04 13.90 8.29
CA TYR A 467 -6.59 13.45 6.97
C TYR A 467 -7.77 13.31 5.99
N GLN A 468 -8.90 12.72 6.41
CA GLN A 468 -10.10 12.61 5.55
C GLN A 468 -10.71 13.97 5.18
N LYS A 469 -10.52 15.00 5.98
CA LYS A 469 -11.01 16.36 5.66
C LYS A 469 -10.15 17.04 4.61
N TRP A 470 -8.84 16.93 4.70
CA TRP A 470 -7.89 17.73 3.94
C TRP A 470 -7.08 16.93 2.93
N GLY A 471 -6.98 15.62 3.10
CA GLY A 471 -6.15 14.74 2.27
C GLY A 471 -4.68 15.13 2.31
N ASN A 472 -4.03 14.94 1.19
CA ASN A 472 -2.61 15.25 1.00
C ASN A 472 -2.35 16.73 0.66
N ILE A 473 -3.41 17.55 0.46
CA ILE A 473 -3.28 18.94 -0.01
C ILE A 473 -2.38 19.80 0.89
N PRO A 474 -2.55 19.81 2.23
CA PRO A 474 -1.72 20.68 3.09
C PRO A 474 -0.23 20.37 3.01
N ILE A 475 0.13 19.08 3.07
CA ILE A 475 1.54 18.69 3.11
C ILE A 475 2.21 18.86 1.74
N LEU A 476 1.51 18.55 0.64
CA LEU A 476 2.02 18.77 -0.71
C LEU A 476 2.16 20.27 -1.00
N SER A 477 1.19 21.11 -0.61
CA SER A 477 1.28 22.56 -0.75
C SER A 477 2.47 23.12 0.02
N LEU A 478 2.71 22.65 1.25
CA LEU A 478 3.87 23.04 2.04
C LEU A 478 5.19 22.62 1.37
N ALA A 479 5.27 21.38 0.87
CA ALA A 479 6.45 20.89 0.19
C ALA A 479 6.76 21.71 -1.08
N PHE A 480 5.75 21.98 -1.92
CA PHE A 480 5.91 22.83 -3.10
C PHE A 480 6.31 24.28 -2.75
N PHE A 481 5.72 24.85 -1.69
CA PHE A 481 6.09 26.17 -1.22
C PHE A 481 7.57 26.23 -0.80
N ILE A 482 8.04 25.27 0.00
CA ILE A 482 9.44 25.20 0.46
C ILE A 482 10.38 25.10 -0.74
N ILE A 483 10.08 24.20 -1.69
CA ILE A 483 10.89 24.00 -2.91
C ILE A 483 10.89 25.27 -3.75
N GLY A 484 9.73 25.93 -3.92
CA GLY A 484 9.61 27.19 -4.65
C GLY A 484 10.45 28.31 -4.04
N VAL A 485 10.45 28.44 -2.71
CA VAL A 485 11.32 29.41 -1.98
C VAL A 485 12.80 29.09 -2.22
N ALA A 486 13.20 27.82 -2.15
CA ALA A 486 14.58 27.40 -2.39
C ALA A 486 15.03 27.71 -3.82
N ILE A 487 14.18 27.47 -4.83
CA ILE A 487 14.42 27.81 -6.23
C ILE A 487 14.61 29.34 -6.40
N LEU A 488 13.71 30.15 -5.83
CA LEU A 488 13.80 31.61 -5.91
C LEU A 488 15.08 32.14 -5.24
N ALA A 489 15.44 31.58 -4.10
CA ALA A 489 16.68 31.94 -3.39
C ALA A 489 17.93 31.58 -4.23
N TYR A 490 17.94 30.42 -4.87
CA TYR A 490 18.99 29.98 -5.78
C TYR A 490 19.20 30.98 -6.93
N TYR A 491 18.14 31.35 -7.67
CA TYR A 491 18.23 32.29 -8.79
C TYR A 491 18.62 33.72 -8.38
N ARG A 492 18.22 34.17 -7.19
CA ARG A 492 18.67 35.47 -6.69
C ARG A 492 20.17 35.47 -6.46
N ARG A 493 20.74 34.41 -5.90
CA ARG A 493 22.18 34.30 -5.66
C ARG A 493 23.00 34.30 -6.98
N GLU A 494 22.53 33.57 -8.00
CA GLU A 494 23.23 33.55 -9.29
C GLU A 494 23.24 34.91 -10.02
N LYS A 495 22.27 35.78 -9.75
CA LYS A 495 22.24 37.14 -10.35
C LYS A 495 23.21 38.13 -9.71
N PHE A 496 23.72 37.83 -8.52
CA PHE A 496 24.64 38.69 -7.77
C PHE A 496 26.09 38.17 -7.76
N ILE A 497 26.36 37.06 -8.43
CA ILE A 497 27.70 36.53 -8.75
C ILE A 497 28.00 36.76 -10.21
#